data_91eaa313332d3ce70add404de9749338
#
_entry.id   91eaa313332d3ce70add404de9749338
#
_cell.length_a   1.000
_cell.length_b   1.000
_cell.length_c   1.000
_cell.angle_alpha   90.00
_cell.angle_beta   90.00
_cell.angle_gamma   90.00
#
_symmetry.space_group_name_H-M   'P 1'
#
loop_
_entity.id
_entity.type
_entity.pdbx_description
1 polymer ?
#
loop_
_entity_poly.entity_id
_entity_poly.type
_entity_poly.pdbx_seq_one_letter_code
_entity_poly.pdbx_strand_id
1 'polypeptide(L)'
;MPEENTPKNPAEHDSFAKALRRTARPAHFASLARRAAACLRERGAEALWREASFRISLMTKGEVWRFRADIPLRRELKAQRAARFARMPLVSVVVPLYNTPPKFLREMMRSVLGQTYAGLELVLTDASDAAHGEVEKAVRAVRDARVRYIRLAKNGGIAENTNAALAAAQGEYIALLDHDDVLTPNALYEAVKAVNEQGADFVYSDEIVLDSTLKKLGEYHFKPDFSPDTLRGCNYITHLAVFSRALLAAAGGGERAEFDGAQDFDLILRLTERAQKVAHVPKVLYWWRGHGGSTASGMQAKPYALAAGAAAVEAQLLRLGMPGRVEPVPGSPGAYRTRYEVTRPGRVTVLIPNKDHSEDLARCLESLYRNAGWDDLEVLVLENNSTQAETFACYRRAQQQYPNCRVLTYKGGFNFSAINNFGARHATGAHLLLLNNDIQVETPGFVRELLSYSQRPDVGAVGAKLFYPDGTIQHAGVFIGLGGSAGHSHKGHPRDSGGDMYRLATTQNMCAVTGACLMVKKELYDRFGGLDEENFAVAYNDVDFCLRLWQSGLLNVMTPFAAAVHHESKSRGDDTRAGGEKQARYEREKARFCARYAGLMQQGDPYYNPHFTLLYENYGYK
;
A
#
# COMPACT_ATOMS: atom_id res chain seq x y z
N MET A 1 -14.77 -29.10 18.88
CA MET A 1 -14.44 -28.17 17.79
C MET A 1 -15.25 -26.91 18.00
N PRO A 2 -14.66 -25.77 18.40
CA PRO A 2 -15.36 -24.51 18.47
C PRO A 2 -15.29 -23.81 17.11
N GLU A 3 -16.41 -23.28 16.66
CA GLU A 3 -16.58 -22.48 15.46
C GLU A 3 -15.68 -21.23 15.51
N GLU A 4 -14.86 -21.04 14.47
CA GLU A 4 -14.04 -19.87 14.28
C GLU A 4 -14.91 -18.62 14.07
N ASN A 5 -14.87 -17.73 15.05
CA ASN A 5 -15.42 -16.39 14.99
C ASN A 5 -14.54 -15.52 14.07
N THR A 6 -14.90 -15.39 12.81
CA THR A 6 -14.40 -14.30 11.98
C THR A 6 -14.88 -12.95 12.56
N PRO A 7 -14.01 -11.96 12.77
CA PRO A 7 -14.42 -10.67 13.28
C PRO A 7 -15.32 -9.97 12.26
N LYS A 8 -16.60 -9.84 12.59
CA LYS A 8 -17.54 -9.01 11.85
C LYS A 8 -17.11 -7.55 12.01
N ASN A 9 -16.83 -6.90 10.88
CA ASN A 9 -16.62 -5.45 10.79
C ASN A 9 -17.79 -4.71 11.51
N PRO A 10 -17.54 -3.85 12.52
CA PRO A 10 -18.60 -3.15 13.24
C PRO A 10 -19.07 -1.90 12.49
N ALA A 11 -19.31 -2.00 11.18
CA ALA A 11 -20.20 -1.05 10.54
C ALA A 11 -21.61 -1.42 11.02
N GLU A 12 -22.20 -0.60 11.89
CA GLU A 12 -23.58 -0.75 12.33
C GLU A 12 -24.47 -1.06 11.13
N HIS A 13 -24.94 -2.30 11.04
CA HIS A 13 -25.97 -2.69 10.11
C HIS A 13 -27.21 -1.86 10.42
N ASP A 14 -27.37 -0.75 9.69
CA ASP A 14 -28.67 -0.11 9.63
C ASP A 14 -29.65 -1.19 9.15
N SER A 15 -30.49 -1.71 10.01
CA SER A 15 -31.43 -2.74 9.62
C SER A 15 -32.21 -2.24 8.40
N PHE A 16 -32.58 -3.13 7.49
CA PHE A 16 -33.38 -2.83 6.29
C PHE A 16 -34.57 -1.89 6.62
N ALA A 17 -35.20 -2.10 7.79
CA ALA A 17 -36.28 -1.25 8.29
C ALA A 17 -35.83 0.20 8.60
N LYS A 18 -34.59 0.41 9.06
CA LYS A 18 -34.02 1.75 9.36
C LYS A 18 -33.62 2.47 8.07
N ALA A 19 -33.07 1.72 7.10
CA ALA A 19 -32.78 2.23 5.76
C ALA A 19 -34.07 2.59 5.00
N LEU A 20 -35.11 1.77 5.07
CA LEU A 20 -36.43 2.07 4.49
C LEU A 20 -37.08 3.29 5.13
N ARG A 21 -36.99 3.47 6.46
CA ARG A 21 -37.48 4.66 7.16
C ARG A 21 -36.74 5.93 6.78
N ARG A 22 -35.43 5.86 6.48
CA ARG A 22 -34.66 6.98 5.94
C ARG A 22 -35.07 7.35 4.53
N THR A 23 -35.31 6.36 3.65
CA THR A 23 -35.76 6.59 2.27
C THR A 23 -37.20 7.12 2.19
N ALA A 24 -38.04 6.82 3.17
CA ALA A 24 -39.43 7.28 3.24
C ALA A 24 -39.60 8.80 3.59
N ARG A 25 -38.52 9.51 3.89
CA ARG A 25 -38.61 10.98 4.08
C ARG A 25 -38.77 11.68 2.74
N PRO A 26 -39.78 12.56 2.54
CA PRO A 26 -40.05 13.18 1.23
C PRO A 26 -38.84 13.89 0.60
N ALA A 27 -38.03 14.58 1.40
CA ALA A 27 -36.83 15.26 0.93
C ALA A 27 -35.75 14.31 0.44
N HIS A 28 -35.61 13.13 1.06
CA HIS A 28 -34.64 12.11 0.65
C HIS A 28 -35.10 11.39 -0.63
N PHE A 29 -36.40 11.11 -0.75
CA PHE A 29 -36.99 10.52 -1.96
C PHE A 29 -36.84 11.47 -3.17
N ALA A 30 -37.07 12.76 -3.00
CA ALA A 30 -36.87 13.76 -4.05
C ALA A 30 -35.39 13.87 -4.48
N SER A 31 -34.44 13.69 -3.55
CA SER A 31 -33.02 13.63 -3.84
C SER A 31 -32.65 12.38 -4.64
N LEU A 32 -33.16 11.21 -4.25
CA LEU A 32 -32.95 9.95 -4.97
C LEU A 32 -33.55 10.00 -6.37
N ALA A 33 -34.77 10.52 -6.53
CA ALA A 33 -35.41 10.67 -7.84
C ALA A 33 -34.60 11.61 -8.77
N ARG A 34 -34.09 12.72 -8.26
CA ARG A 34 -33.22 13.62 -9.04
C ARG A 34 -31.92 12.96 -9.46
N ARG A 35 -31.25 12.20 -8.57
CA ARG A 35 -30.04 11.43 -8.90
C ARG A 35 -30.33 10.33 -9.94
N ALA A 36 -31.45 9.63 -9.80
CA ALA A 36 -31.88 8.61 -10.77
C ALA A 36 -32.15 9.23 -12.14
N ALA A 37 -32.84 10.36 -12.20
CA ALA A 37 -33.09 11.10 -13.44
C ALA A 37 -31.81 11.63 -14.08
N ALA A 38 -30.87 12.14 -13.30
CA ALA A 38 -29.55 12.56 -13.78
C ALA A 38 -28.75 11.37 -14.32
N CYS A 39 -28.68 10.27 -13.57
CA CYS A 39 -28.01 9.04 -14.01
C CYS A 39 -28.60 8.50 -15.31
N LEU A 40 -29.93 8.46 -15.40
CA LEU A 40 -30.62 8.01 -16.63
C LEU A 40 -30.29 8.91 -17.84
N ARG A 41 -30.27 10.21 -17.65
CA ARG A 41 -30.00 11.20 -18.72
C ARG A 41 -28.54 11.18 -19.17
N GLU A 42 -27.61 11.15 -18.23
CA GLU A 42 -26.17 11.27 -18.50
C GLU A 42 -25.53 9.92 -18.85
N ARG A 43 -25.92 8.85 -18.18
CA ARG A 43 -25.28 7.54 -18.25
C ARG A 43 -26.16 6.43 -18.84
N GLY A 44 -27.49 6.67 -18.97
CA GLY A 44 -28.45 5.74 -19.56
C GLY A 44 -29.02 4.70 -18.60
N ALA A 45 -29.97 3.90 -19.11
CA ALA A 45 -30.76 2.94 -18.33
C ALA A 45 -29.92 1.82 -17.69
N GLU A 46 -28.86 1.37 -18.38
CA GLU A 46 -27.95 0.34 -17.85
C GLU A 46 -27.19 0.83 -16.61
N ALA A 47 -26.74 2.07 -16.61
CA ALA A 47 -26.06 2.67 -15.46
C ALA A 47 -27.01 2.85 -14.27
N LEU A 48 -28.25 3.31 -14.55
CA LEU A 48 -29.28 3.43 -13.54
C LEU A 48 -29.63 2.07 -12.92
N TRP A 49 -29.75 1.02 -13.74
CA TRP A 49 -30.02 -0.34 -13.25
C TRP A 49 -28.87 -0.87 -12.39
N ARG A 50 -27.63 -0.66 -12.79
CA ARG A 50 -26.45 -1.04 -11.98
C ARG A 50 -26.45 -0.32 -10.63
N GLU A 51 -26.71 0.98 -10.62
CA GLU A 51 -26.76 1.79 -9.38
C GLU A 51 -27.90 1.36 -8.46
N ALA A 52 -29.10 1.10 -9.00
CA ALA A 52 -30.24 0.62 -8.24
C ALA A 52 -30.00 -0.78 -7.65
N SER A 53 -29.49 -1.71 -8.45
CA SER A 53 -29.18 -3.08 -8.00
C SER A 53 -28.08 -3.09 -6.94
N PHE A 54 -27.07 -2.24 -7.04
CA PHE A 54 -26.05 -2.09 -6.00
C PHE A 54 -26.64 -1.61 -4.69
N ARG A 55 -27.48 -0.56 -4.72
CA ARG A 55 -28.12 -0.04 -3.49
C ARG A 55 -29.03 -1.06 -2.83
N ILE A 56 -29.74 -1.85 -3.64
CA ILE A 56 -30.55 -2.96 -3.12
C ILE A 56 -29.65 -4.04 -2.50
N SER A 57 -28.56 -4.41 -3.15
CA SER A 57 -27.58 -5.38 -2.61
C SER A 57 -26.98 -4.90 -1.30
N LEU A 58 -26.57 -3.63 -1.24
CA LEU A 58 -26.03 -3.00 -0.02
C LEU A 58 -27.06 -3.06 1.13
N MET A 59 -28.34 -2.78 0.85
CA MET A 59 -29.40 -2.81 1.86
C MET A 59 -29.76 -4.22 2.33
N THR A 60 -29.61 -5.23 1.46
CA THR A 60 -30.06 -6.61 1.74
C THR A 60 -28.94 -7.54 2.19
N LYS A 61 -27.70 -7.33 1.71
CA LYS A 61 -26.56 -8.22 1.92
C LYS A 61 -25.42 -7.59 2.69
N GLY A 62 -25.45 -6.26 2.90
CA GLY A 62 -24.36 -5.51 3.54
C GLY A 62 -23.09 -5.40 2.70
N GLU A 63 -23.15 -5.70 1.39
CA GLU A 63 -22.00 -5.54 0.50
C GLU A 63 -21.71 -4.06 0.29
N VAL A 64 -20.44 -3.66 0.53
CA VAL A 64 -20.01 -2.26 0.44
C VAL A 64 -19.55 -1.92 -0.97
N TRP A 65 -18.83 -2.83 -1.64
CA TRP A 65 -18.33 -2.64 -2.99
C TRP A 65 -18.86 -3.74 -3.93
N ARG A 66 -19.04 -3.43 -5.21
CA ARG A 66 -19.53 -4.39 -6.22
C ARG A 66 -18.39 -4.77 -7.17
N PHE A 67 -17.97 -6.02 -7.17
CA PHE A 67 -16.83 -6.52 -7.94
C PHE A 67 -16.90 -6.29 -9.47
N ARG A 68 -18.06 -5.91 -10.00
CA ARG A 68 -18.25 -5.54 -11.42
C ARG A 68 -18.28 -4.03 -11.66
N ALA A 69 -17.93 -3.22 -10.66
CA ALA A 69 -18.03 -1.76 -10.77
C ALA A 69 -17.16 -1.19 -11.90
N ASP A 70 -15.97 -1.77 -12.11
CA ASP A 70 -14.99 -1.30 -13.09
C ASP A 70 -15.24 -1.82 -14.52
N ILE A 71 -16.26 -2.68 -14.73
CA ILE A 71 -16.64 -3.08 -16.07
C ILE A 71 -17.41 -1.93 -16.73
N PRO A 72 -16.93 -1.35 -17.85
CA PRO A 72 -17.60 -0.25 -18.51
C PRO A 72 -18.99 -0.63 -19.00
N LEU A 73 -19.85 0.37 -19.18
CA LEU A 73 -21.16 0.18 -19.79
C LEU A 73 -21.03 -0.24 -21.26
N ARG A 74 -22.05 -0.89 -21.82
CA ARG A 74 -22.02 -1.38 -23.22
C ARG A 74 -21.65 -0.29 -24.23
N ARG A 75 -22.14 0.96 -24.03
CA ARG A 75 -21.78 2.09 -24.90
C ARG A 75 -20.29 2.44 -24.82
N GLU A 76 -19.70 2.35 -23.62
CA GLU A 76 -18.30 2.63 -23.36
C GLU A 76 -17.42 1.52 -23.95
N LEU A 77 -17.81 0.25 -23.79
CA LEU A 77 -17.14 -0.88 -24.44
C LEU A 77 -17.16 -0.76 -25.98
N LYS A 78 -18.28 -0.25 -26.55
CA LYS A 78 -18.35 0.03 -27.99
C LYS A 78 -17.41 1.17 -28.40
N ALA A 79 -17.33 2.23 -27.61
CA ALA A 79 -16.41 3.34 -27.82
C ALA A 79 -14.95 2.88 -27.73
N GLN A 80 -14.61 2.06 -26.76
CA GLN A 80 -13.26 1.50 -26.60
C GLN A 80 -12.83 0.66 -27.83
N ARG A 81 -13.74 -0.15 -28.41
CA ARG A 81 -13.45 -0.90 -29.66
C ARG A 81 -13.16 0.00 -30.86
N ALA A 82 -13.76 1.17 -30.88
CA ALA A 82 -13.55 2.17 -31.93
C ALA A 82 -12.37 3.11 -31.66
N ALA A 83 -11.87 3.14 -30.42
CA ALA A 83 -10.79 4.04 -30.04
C ALA A 83 -9.49 3.73 -30.80
N ARG A 84 -8.71 4.78 -31.06
CA ARG A 84 -7.36 4.69 -31.61
C ARG A 84 -6.42 5.47 -30.71
N PHE A 85 -5.39 4.80 -30.25
CA PHE A 85 -4.30 5.42 -29.52
C PHE A 85 -3.21 5.87 -30.52
N ALA A 86 -2.34 6.78 -30.11
CA ALA A 86 -1.19 7.18 -30.90
C ALA A 86 -0.25 6.00 -31.18
N ARG A 87 -0.10 5.10 -30.17
CA ARG A 87 0.61 3.82 -30.32
C ARG A 87 -0.40 2.70 -30.13
N MET A 88 -0.40 1.75 -31.06
CA MET A 88 -1.27 0.57 -31.06
C MET A 88 -0.41 -0.71 -30.98
N PRO A 89 0.31 -0.94 -29.86
CA PRO A 89 1.23 -2.08 -29.76
C PRO A 89 0.48 -3.41 -29.81
N LEU A 90 1.07 -4.42 -30.43
CA LEU A 90 0.59 -5.79 -30.25
C LEU A 90 0.87 -6.24 -28.82
N VAL A 91 -0.15 -6.75 -28.14
CA VAL A 91 -0.04 -7.32 -26.79
C VAL A 91 -0.15 -8.84 -26.87
N SER A 92 0.90 -9.56 -26.47
CA SER A 92 0.86 -11.02 -26.33
C SER A 92 0.33 -11.39 -24.94
N VAL A 93 -0.85 -11.98 -24.89
CA VAL A 93 -1.34 -12.61 -23.65
C VAL A 93 -0.76 -14.02 -23.58
N VAL A 94 0.08 -14.25 -22.59
CA VAL A 94 0.88 -15.48 -22.42
C VAL A 94 0.22 -16.34 -21.33
N VAL A 95 -0.09 -17.61 -21.67
CA VAL A 95 -0.79 -18.54 -20.78
C VAL A 95 -0.16 -19.94 -20.86
N PRO A 96 0.54 -20.40 -19.82
CA PRO A 96 0.95 -21.78 -19.70
C PRO A 96 -0.24 -22.67 -19.31
N LEU A 97 -0.45 -23.78 -20.03
CA LEU A 97 -1.50 -24.74 -19.76
C LEU A 97 -0.93 -26.03 -19.18
N TYR A 98 -1.55 -26.54 -18.12
CA TYR A 98 -1.27 -27.86 -17.57
C TYR A 98 -2.53 -28.48 -16.99
N ASN A 99 -3.04 -29.53 -17.61
CA ASN A 99 -4.25 -30.27 -17.19
C ASN A 99 -5.46 -29.36 -16.91
N THR A 100 -5.59 -28.27 -17.67
CA THR A 100 -6.58 -27.22 -17.46
C THR A 100 -8.01 -27.75 -17.67
N PRO A 101 -8.93 -27.60 -16.68
CA PRO A 101 -10.32 -27.98 -16.88
C PRO A 101 -10.92 -27.27 -18.11
N PRO A 102 -11.57 -27.99 -19.05
CA PRO A 102 -12.05 -27.40 -20.32
C PRO A 102 -13.03 -26.23 -20.14
N LYS A 103 -13.73 -26.17 -19.02
CA LYS A 103 -14.63 -25.05 -18.68
C LYS A 103 -13.80 -23.78 -18.43
N PHE A 104 -12.78 -23.87 -17.57
CA PHE A 104 -11.93 -22.72 -17.20
C PHE A 104 -11.17 -22.22 -18.42
N LEU A 105 -10.56 -23.14 -19.18
CA LEU A 105 -9.88 -22.83 -20.42
C LEU A 105 -10.76 -22.04 -21.42
N ARG A 106 -12.03 -22.49 -21.63
CA ARG A 106 -12.96 -21.77 -22.51
C ARG A 106 -13.35 -20.39 -21.97
N GLU A 107 -13.51 -20.24 -20.66
CA GLU A 107 -13.84 -18.96 -20.02
C GLU A 107 -12.64 -18.00 -20.14
N MET A 108 -11.42 -18.45 -19.86
CA MET A 108 -10.20 -17.70 -20.04
C MET A 108 -10.04 -17.22 -21.49
N MET A 109 -10.04 -18.15 -22.48
CA MET A 109 -9.87 -17.81 -23.90
C MET A 109 -10.95 -16.81 -24.37
N ARG A 110 -12.21 -16.98 -23.96
CA ARG A 110 -13.30 -16.05 -24.29
C ARG A 110 -13.04 -14.67 -23.72
N SER A 111 -12.49 -14.57 -22.53
CA SER A 111 -12.18 -13.29 -21.88
C SER A 111 -11.08 -12.52 -22.63
N VAL A 112 -10.07 -13.22 -23.12
CA VAL A 112 -8.96 -12.62 -23.91
C VAL A 112 -9.44 -12.25 -25.31
N LEU A 113 -10.08 -13.15 -26.02
CA LEU A 113 -10.55 -12.89 -27.40
C LEU A 113 -11.68 -11.86 -27.47
N GLY A 114 -12.40 -11.68 -26.35
CA GLY A 114 -13.47 -10.69 -26.17
C GLY A 114 -13.02 -9.29 -25.76
N GLN A 115 -11.71 -9.03 -25.63
CA GLN A 115 -11.17 -7.73 -25.24
C GLN A 115 -11.63 -6.59 -26.16
N THR A 116 -11.80 -5.40 -25.61
CA THR A 116 -12.12 -4.19 -26.40
C THR A 116 -10.93 -3.68 -27.21
N TYR A 117 -9.72 -3.98 -26.79
CA TYR A 117 -8.49 -3.74 -27.55
C TYR A 117 -8.24 -4.89 -28.52
N ALA A 118 -8.16 -4.59 -29.82
CA ALA A 118 -8.05 -5.61 -30.86
C ALA A 118 -6.62 -6.06 -31.18
N GLY A 119 -5.61 -5.24 -30.85
CA GLY A 119 -4.19 -5.49 -31.11
C GLY A 119 -3.59 -6.53 -30.15
N LEU A 120 -4.09 -7.76 -30.16
CA LEU A 120 -3.65 -8.83 -29.27
C LEU A 120 -3.37 -10.14 -30.02
N GLU A 121 -2.51 -10.95 -29.45
CA GLU A 121 -2.42 -12.39 -29.69
C GLU A 121 -2.54 -13.16 -28.36
N LEU A 122 -3.06 -14.39 -28.41
CA LEU A 122 -3.14 -15.31 -27.28
C LEU A 122 -2.16 -16.47 -27.52
N VAL A 123 -1.10 -16.53 -26.72
CA VAL A 123 -0.04 -17.55 -26.85
C VAL A 123 -0.24 -18.59 -25.74
N LEU A 124 -0.57 -19.81 -26.15
CA LEU A 124 -0.86 -20.95 -25.28
C LEU A 124 0.25 -21.99 -25.42
N THR A 125 0.97 -22.28 -24.34
CA THR A 125 1.92 -23.40 -24.26
C THR A 125 1.33 -24.50 -23.42
N ASP A 126 1.14 -25.68 -23.99
CA ASP A 126 0.43 -26.79 -23.35
C ASP A 126 1.40 -27.93 -23.00
N ALA A 127 1.60 -28.12 -21.69
CA ALA A 127 2.38 -29.20 -21.12
C ALA A 127 1.52 -30.31 -20.50
N SER A 128 0.23 -30.35 -20.80
CA SER A 128 -0.73 -31.30 -20.21
C SER A 128 -0.34 -32.75 -20.48
N ASP A 129 -0.69 -33.64 -19.56
CA ASP A 129 -0.46 -35.08 -19.71
C ASP A 129 -1.28 -35.68 -20.85
N ALA A 130 -0.88 -36.85 -21.33
CA ALA A 130 -1.58 -37.56 -22.40
C ALA A 130 -3.05 -37.90 -22.06
N ALA A 131 -3.35 -38.06 -20.77
CA ALA A 131 -4.72 -38.31 -20.26
C ALA A 131 -5.65 -37.08 -20.42
N HIS A 132 -5.10 -35.86 -20.63
CA HIS A 132 -5.83 -34.60 -20.72
C HIS A 132 -5.91 -34.06 -22.16
N GLY A 133 -6.07 -34.92 -23.15
CA GLY A 133 -6.18 -34.52 -24.57
C GLY A 133 -7.38 -33.63 -24.89
N GLU A 134 -8.31 -33.44 -23.96
CA GLU A 134 -9.41 -32.48 -24.05
C GLU A 134 -8.93 -31.03 -24.03
N VAL A 135 -7.75 -30.72 -23.48
CA VAL A 135 -7.15 -29.37 -23.48
C VAL A 135 -6.86 -28.95 -24.93
N GLU A 136 -6.09 -29.76 -25.66
CA GLU A 136 -5.80 -29.50 -27.07
C GLU A 136 -7.07 -29.41 -27.92
N LYS A 137 -8.03 -30.33 -27.72
CA LYS A 137 -9.31 -30.30 -28.43
C LYS A 137 -10.08 -29.01 -28.19
N ALA A 138 -10.10 -28.52 -26.93
CA ALA A 138 -10.77 -27.28 -26.57
C ALA A 138 -10.12 -26.06 -27.24
N VAL A 139 -8.79 -26.00 -27.31
CA VAL A 139 -8.08 -24.92 -27.99
C VAL A 139 -8.33 -24.96 -29.51
N ARG A 140 -8.17 -26.14 -30.15
CA ARG A 140 -8.36 -26.31 -31.60
C ARG A 140 -9.80 -26.06 -32.06
N ALA A 141 -10.77 -26.14 -31.16
CA ALA A 141 -12.16 -25.80 -31.45
C ALA A 141 -12.37 -24.27 -31.63
N VAL A 142 -11.45 -23.45 -31.14
CA VAL A 142 -11.50 -22.00 -31.31
C VAL A 142 -10.83 -21.63 -32.63
N ARG A 143 -11.62 -21.19 -33.61
CA ARG A 143 -11.12 -20.77 -34.94
C ARG A 143 -10.90 -19.25 -34.95
N ASP A 144 -9.86 -18.80 -34.26
CA ASP A 144 -9.46 -17.37 -34.22
C ASP A 144 -7.98 -17.26 -34.55
N ALA A 145 -7.64 -16.48 -35.56
CA ALA A 145 -6.26 -16.32 -36.06
C ALA A 145 -5.31 -15.69 -35.03
N ARG A 146 -5.84 -15.09 -33.98
CA ARG A 146 -5.06 -14.51 -32.87
C ARG A 146 -4.57 -15.56 -31.88
N VAL A 147 -5.07 -16.81 -31.94
CA VAL A 147 -4.67 -17.91 -31.05
C VAL A 147 -3.47 -18.64 -31.62
N ARG A 148 -2.42 -18.68 -30.84
CA ARG A 148 -1.18 -19.41 -31.13
C ARG A 148 -1.01 -20.52 -30.09
N TYR A 149 -1.15 -21.78 -30.53
CA TYR A 149 -1.06 -22.96 -29.67
C TYR A 149 0.23 -23.72 -29.93
N ILE A 150 0.93 -24.07 -28.87
CA ILE A 150 2.21 -24.79 -28.89
C ILE A 150 2.13 -25.94 -27.90
N ARG A 151 2.19 -27.16 -28.42
CA ARG A 151 2.29 -28.35 -27.57
C ARG A 151 3.74 -28.52 -27.13
N LEU A 152 3.98 -28.59 -25.82
CA LEU A 152 5.32 -28.88 -25.27
C LEU A 152 5.57 -30.39 -25.23
N ALA A 153 6.81 -30.79 -25.40
CA ALA A 153 7.20 -32.21 -25.38
C ALA A 153 7.14 -32.80 -23.95
N LYS A 154 7.35 -31.96 -22.94
CA LYS A 154 7.31 -32.36 -21.52
C LYS A 154 6.83 -31.16 -20.67
N ASN A 155 6.34 -31.45 -19.48
CA ASN A 155 6.11 -30.45 -18.46
C ASN A 155 7.46 -30.09 -17.78
N GLY A 156 7.91 -28.86 -17.96
CA GLY A 156 9.13 -28.33 -17.35
C GLY A 156 8.93 -27.60 -16.03
N GLY A 157 7.68 -27.53 -15.54
CA GLY A 157 7.29 -26.66 -14.42
C GLY A 157 6.76 -25.32 -14.88
N ILE A 158 6.25 -24.53 -13.94
CA ILE A 158 5.53 -23.28 -14.27
C ILE A 158 6.47 -22.29 -15.00
N ALA A 159 7.68 -22.08 -14.48
CA ALA A 159 8.64 -21.13 -15.05
C ALA A 159 9.06 -21.52 -16.48
N GLU A 160 9.42 -22.79 -16.72
CA GLU A 160 9.85 -23.23 -18.07
C GLU A 160 8.70 -23.18 -19.07
N ASN A 161 7.47 -23.58 -18.65
CA ASN A 161 6.28 -23.53 -19.50
C ASN A 161 5.90 -22.08 -19.88
N THR A 162 5.99 -21.15 -18.90
CA THR A 162 5.78 -19.70 -19.14
C THR A 162 6.87 -19.15 -20.07
N ASN A 163 8.13 -19.52 -19.86
CA ASN A 163 9.24 -19.07 -20.70
C ASN A 163 9.10 -19.54 -22.16
N ALA A 164 8.58 -20.74 -22.38
CA ALA A 164 8.29 -21.23 -23.74
C ALA A 164 7.23 -20.35 -24.43
N ALA A 165 6.22 -19.89 -23.69
CA ALA A 165 5.21 -18.96 -24.20
C ALA A 165 5.78 -17.54 -24.42
N LEU A 166 6.62 -17.05 -23.51
CA LEU A 166 7.33 -15.77 -23.66
C LEU A 166 8.24 -15.75 -24.91
N ALA A 167 8.95 -16.85 -25.16
CA ALA A 167 9.81 -17.00 -26.35
C ALA A 167 9.01 -17.01 -27.65
N ALA A 168 7.78 -17.54 -27.63
CA ALA A 168 6.89 -17.59 -28.78
C ALA A 168 6.13 -16.29 -29.03
N ALA A 169 5.99 -15.45 -28.02
CA ALA A 169 5.25 -14.19 -28.08
C ALA A 169 5.87 -13.20 -29.10
N GLN A 170 5.05 -12.50 -29.87
CA GLN A 170 5.48 -11.55 -30.91
C GLN A 170 5.15 -10.09 -30.55
N GLY A 171 4.28 -9.86 -29.55
CA GLY A 171 3.85 -8.53 -29.13
C GLY A 171 4.98 -7.65 -28.63
N GLU A 172 4.81 -6.36 -28.78
CA GLU A 172 5.67 -5.33 -28.17
C GLU A 172 5.50 -5.31 -26.64
N TYR A 173 4.29 -5.63 -26.17
CA TYR A 173 3.95 -5.82 -24.76
C TYR A 173 3.50 -7.24 -24.49
N ILE A 174 3.71 -7.70 -23.27
CA ILE A 174 3.37 -9.03 -22.79
C ILE A 174 2.45 -8.88 -21.57
N ALA A 175 1.39 -9.65 -21.53
CA ALA A 175 0.48 -9.77 -20.40
C ALA A 175 0.51 -11.21 -19.88
N LEU A 176 0.79 -11.41 -18.60
CA LEU A 176 0.71 -12.74 -17.97
C LEU A 176 -0.71 -13.03 -17.52
N LEU A 177 -1.18 -14.24 -17.80
CA LEU A 177 -2.51 -14.70 -17.40
C LEU A 177 -2.49 -16.17 -17.04
N ASP A 178 -3.08 -16.54 -15.91
CA ASP A 178 -3.25 -17.92 -15.50
C ASP A 178 -4.37 -18.62 -16.29
N HIS A 179 -4.18 -19.91 -16.52
CA HIS A 179 -5.06 -20.71 -17.41
C HIS A 179 -6.50 -20.92 -16.90
N ASP A 180 -6.77 -20.62 -15.64
CA ASP A 180 -8.06 -20.78 -14.96
C ASP A 180 -8.73 -19.44 -14.62
N ASP A 181 -8.07 -18.31 -14.90
CA ASP A 181 -8.53 -16.97 -14.57
C ASP A 181 -9.21 -16.23 -15.73
N VAL A 182 -9.68 -15.03 -15.46
CA VAL A 182 -10.49 -14.25 -16.41
C VAL A 182 -10.14 -12.78 -16.37
N LEU A 183 -9.93 -12.17 -17.54
CA LEU A 183 -9.79 -10.72 -17.68
C LEU A 183 -11.16 -10.05 -17.85
N THR A 184 -11.30 -8.83 -17.31
CA THR A 184 -12.44 -7.97 -17.67
C THR A 184 -12.34 -7.52 -19.13
N PRO A 185 -13.46 -7.20 -19.81
CA PRO A 185 -13.45 -6.93 -21.26
C PRO A 185 -12.62 -5.70 -21.68
N ASN A 186 -12.27 -4.83 -20.74
CA ASN A 186 -11.50 -3.60 -20.95
C ASN A 186 -10.04 -3.69 -20.46
N ALA A 187 -9.59 -4.83 -20.00
CA ALA A 187 -8.29 -4.97 -19.33
C ALA A 187 -7.11 -4.50 -20.21
N LEU A 188 -6.99 -5.03 -21.42
CA LEU A 188 -5.92 -4.63 -22.34
C LEU A 188 -6.08 -3.20 -22.86
N TYR A 189 -7.31 -2.70 -22.99
CA TYR A 189 -7.57 -1.30 -23.34
C TYR A 189 -7.00 -0.35 -22.29
N GLU A 190 -7.28 -0.60 -21.02
CA GLU A 190 -6.79 0.23 -19.90
C GLU A 190 -5.25 0.14 -19.79
N ALA A 191 -4.67 -1.04 -19.98
CA ALA A 191 -3.21 -1.19 -19.99
C ALA A 191 -2.56 -0.39 -21.13
N VAL A 192 -3.07 -0.51 -22.37
CA VAL A 192 -2.56 0.25 -23.52
C VAL A 192 -2.80 1.75 -23.38
N LYS A 193 -3.89 2.14 -22.72
CA LYS A 193 -4.15 3.53 -22.35
C LYS A 193 -3.05 4.08 -21.43
N ALA A 194 -2.68 3.34 -20.38
CA ALA A 194 -1.60 3.73 -19.48
C ALA A 194 -0.24 3.82 -20.21
N VAL A 195 0.04 2.90 -21.13
CA VAL A 195 1.23 2.97 -22.00
C VAL A 195 1.26 4.29 -22.80
N ASN A 196 0.13 4.71 -23.37
CA ASN A 196 0.07 5.92 -24.20
C ASN A 196 0.07 7.21 -23.39
N GLU A 197 -0.67 7.26 -22.29
CA GLU A 197 -0.86 8.48 -21.51
C GLU A 197 0.26 8.75 -20.51
N GLN A 198 0.90 7.69 -20.00
CA GLN A 198 1.93 7.79 -18.96
C GLN A 198 3.33 7.38 -19.43
N GLY A 199 3.46 6.83 -20.65
CA GLY A 199 4.72 6.28 -21.15
C GLY A 199 5.18 5.03 -20.39
N ALA A 200 4.25 4.26 -19.84
CA ALA A 200 4.56 3.11 -19.00
C ALA A 200 5.18 1.96 -19.81
N ASP A 201 6.25 1.38 -19.29
CA ASP A 201 6.85 0.14 -19.77
C ASP A 201 6.51 -1.07 -18.89
N PHE A 202 5.95 -0.80 -17.68
CA PHE A 202 5.31 -1.77 -16.80
C PHE A 202 3.96 -1.23 -16.30
N VAL A 203 2.89 -2.01 -16.45
CA VAL A 203 1.52 -1.66 -16.00
C VAL A 203 0.98 -2.79 -15.14
N TYR A 204 0.35 -2.46 -14.02
CA TYR A 204 -0.42 -3.44 -13.23
C TYR A 204 -1.78 -2.87 -12.83
N SER A 205 -2.70 -3.75 -12.47
CA SER A 205 -4.05 -3.37 -12.08
C SER A 205 -4.48 -3.98 -10.75
N ASP A 206 -5.64 -3.54 -10.23
CA ASP A 206 -6.32 -4.22 -9.14
C ASP A 206 -6.90 -5.56 -9.60
N GLU A 207 -7.13 -6.45 -8.64
CA GLU A 207 -7.71 -7.77 -8.85
C GLU A 207 -8.71 -8.11 -7.73
N ILE A 208 -9.50 -9.15 -7.98
CA ILE A 208 -10.35 -9.76 -6.95
C ILE A 208 -10.27 -11.26 -7.01
N VAL A 209 -10.35 -11.89 -5.85
CA VAL A 209 -10.52 -13.33 -5.72
C VAL A 209 -12.01 -13.67 -5.75
N LEU A 210 -12.42 -14.57 -6.62
CA LEU A 210 -13.79 -15.07 -6.76
C LEU A 210 -13.83 -16.58 -6.55
N ASP A 211 -15.00 -17.11 -6.26
CA ASP A 211 -15.20 -18.56 -6.21
C ASP A 211 -14.98 -19.23 -7.58
N SER A 212 -14.94 -20.55 -7.61
CA SER A 212 -14.75 -21.34 -8.85
C SER A 212 -15.79 -21.07 -9.94
N THR A 213 -16.93 -20.46 -9.59
CA THR A 213 -18.00 -20.10 -10.51
C THR A 213 -17.92 -18.65 -11.00
N LEU A 214 -17.01 -17.84 -10.49
CA LEU A 214 -16.85 -16.39 -10.72
C LEU A 214 -18.12 -15.59 -10.34
N LYS A 215 -18.86 -16.03 -9.33
CA LYS A 215 -20.12 -15.42 -8.91
C LYS A 215 -20.09 -14.86 -7.50
N LYS A 216 -19.31 -15.47 -6.60
CA LYS A 216 -19.21 -15.07 -5.21
C LYS A 216 -17.84 -14.44 -4.97
N LEU A 217 -17.85 -13.29 -4.30
CA LEU A 217 -16.65 -12.61 -3.87
C LEU A 217 -15.99 -13.40 -2.74
N GLY A 218 -14.68 -13.57 -2.85
CA GLY A 218 -13.77 -13.99 -1.77
C GLY A 218 -13.12 -12.77 -1.15
N GLU A 219 -12.23 -12.09 -1.89
CA GLU A 219 -11.41 -11.00 -1.37
C GLU A 219 -11.17 -9.92 -2.43
N TYR A 220 -11.00 -8.67 -1.99
CA TYR A 220 -10.56 -7.54 -2.82
C TYR A 220 -9.07 -7.31 -2.65
N HIS A 221 -8.35 -7.10 -3.76
CA HIS A 221 -6.95 -6.68 -3.75
C HIS A 221 -6.85 -5.30 -4.41
N PHE A 222 -7.13 -4.25 -3.63
CA PHE A 222 -6.98 -2.86 -4.03
C PHE A 222 -5.57 -2.38 -3.71
N LYS A 223 -4.77 -2.17 -4.75
CA LYS A 223 -3.32 -1.98 -4.67
C LYS A 223 -2.96 -0.51 -4.53
N PRO A 224 -1.80 -0.18 -3.94
CA PRO A 224 -1.22 1.16 -4.01
C PRO A 224 -0.58 1.39 -5.39
N ASP A 225 -0.27 2.63 -5.71
CA ASP A 225 0.72 2.93 -6.73
C ASP A 225 2.08 2.33 -6.35
N PHE A 226 2.99 2.27 -7.31
CA PHE A 226 4.24 1.54 -7.13
C PHE A 226 4.99 1.93 -5.86
N SER A 227 5.21 0.94 -5.02
CA SER A 227 5.73 1.05 -3.65
C SER A 227 6.78 -0.02 -3.42
N PRO A 228 8.07 0.26 -3.63
CA PRO A 228 9.12 -0.76 -3.63
C PRO A 228 9.30 -1.45 -2.28
N ASP A 229 9.15 -0.75 -1.15
CA ASP A 229 9.25 -1.40 0.17
C ASP A 229 8.02 -2.24 0.49
N THR A 230 6.83 -1.80 0.06
CA THR A 230 5.60 -2.60 0.15
C THR A 230 5.73 -3.87 -0.69
N LEU A 231 6.30 -3.76 -1.92
CA LEU A 231 6.51 -4.91 -2.80
C LEU A 231 7.49 -5.93 -2.18
N ARG A 232 8.56 -5.49 -1.53
CA ARG A 232 9.46 -6.38 -0.77
C ARG A 232 8.76 -7.04 0.41
N GLY A 233 7.75 -6.38 0.97
CA GLY A 233 6.93 -6.91 2.05
C GLY A 233 5.95 -7.99 1.62
N CYS A 234 5.37 -7.90 0.44
CA CYS A 234 4.54 -8.94 -0.18
C CYS A 234 4.38 -8.68 -1.68
N ASN A 235 4.20 -9.74 -2.46
CA ASN A 235 3.89 -9.60 -3.90
C ASN A 235 2.45 -9.08 -4.07
N TYR A 236 2.25 -7.77 -3.90
CA TYR A 236 0.93 -7.17 -4.08
C TYR A 236 0.57 -6.94 -5.55
N ILE A 237 1.55 -6.95 -6.47
CA ILE A 237 1.31 -6.70 -7.89
C ILE A 237 0.60 -7.88 -8.56
N THR A 238 1.11 -9.10 -8.38
CA THR A 238 0.58 -10.36 -8.95
C THR A 238 -0.07 -10.21 -10.33
N HIS A 239 -1.36 -9.92 -10.40
CA HIS A 239 -2.16 -9.83 -11.62
C HIS A 239 -2.93 -8.48 -11.69
N LEU A 240 -3.27 -7.94 -12.81
CA LEU A 240 -2.71 -8.20 -14.13
C LEU A 240 -1.36 -7.46 -14.23
N ALA A 241 -0.31 -8.13 -14.68
CA ALA A 241 0.96 -7.51 -15.01
C ALA A 241 1.12 -7.46 -16.54
N VAL A 242 1.41 -6.26 -17.07
CA VAL A 242 1.65 -6.02 -18.50
C VAL A 242 2.95 -5.24 -18.63
N PHE A 243 3.91 -5.74 -19.41
CA PHE A 243 5.23 -5.13 -19.53
C PHE A 243 5.77 -5.20 -20.95
N SER A 244 6.66 -4.28 -21.28
CA SER A 244 7.27 -4.26 -22.61
C SER A 244 8.28 -5.41 -22.77
N ARG A 245 8.39 -5.94 -23.98
CA ARG A 245 9.43 -6.95 -24.33
C ARG A 245 10.85 -6.42 -24.12
N ALA A 246 11.07 -5.12 -24.39
CA ALA A 246 12.35 -4.48 -24.14
C ALA A 246 12.70 -4.48 -22.64
N LEU A 247 11.72 -4.22 -21.78
CA LEU A 247 11.90 -4.29 -20.33
C LEU A 247 12.20 -5.72 -19.88
N LEU A 248 11.48 -6.72 -20.42
CA LEU A 248 11.77 -8.14 -20.12
C LEU A 248 13.22 -8.51 -20.45
N ALA A 249 13.71 -8.10 -21.61
CA ALA A 249 15.11 -8.33 -22.01
C ALA A 249 16.09 -7.61 -21.07
N ALA A 250 15.82 -6.35 -20.71
CA ALA A 250 16.64 -5.57 -19.78
C ALA A 250 16.66 -6.15 -18.35
N ALA A 251 15.58 -6.85 -17.96
CA ALA A 251 15.46 -7.54 -16.67
C ALA A 251 16.12 -8.92 -16.62
N GLY A 252 16.80 -9.32 -17.71
CA GLY A 252 17.50 -10.61 -17.78
C GLY A 252 16.64 -11.79 -18.26
N GLY A 253 15.48 -11.50 -18.89
CA GLY A 253 14.61 -12.52 -19.48
C GLY A 253 13.48 -12.99 -18.56
N GLY A 254 12.92 -14.14 -18.87
CA GLY A 254 11.71 -14.68 -18.27
C GLY A 254 11.79 -15.12 -16.80
N GLU A 255 10.92 -16.03 -16.43
CA GLU A 255 10.87 -16.60 -15.08
C GLU A 255 12.07 -17.53 -14.82
N ARG A 256 12.49 -17.64 -13.57
CA ARG A 256 13.62 -18.46 -13.15
C ARG A 256 13.13 -19.62 -12.30
N ALA A 257 13.41 -20.85 -12.75
CA ALA A 257 12.96 -22.08 -12.08
C ALA A 257 13.50 -22.24 -10.64
N GLU A 258 14.62 -21.60 -10.31
CA GLU A 258 15.16 -21.59 -8.94
C GLU A 258 14.23 -20.91 -7.93
N PHE A 259 13.24 -20.13 -8.41
CA PHE A 259 12.21 -19.48 -7.60
C PHE A 259 10.82 -20.10 -7.81
N ASP A 260 10.70 -21.32 -8.30
CA ASP A 260 9.40 -21.97 -8.49
C ASP A 260 8.55 -21.90 -7.23
N GLY A 261 7.29 -21.44 -7.39
CA GLY A 261 6.36 -21.10 -6.32
C GLY A 261 6.33 -19.61 -5.94
N ALA A 262 7.33 -18.83 -6.43
CA ALA A 262 7.39 -17.36 -6.38
C ALA A 262 8.13 -16.80 -7.62
N GLN A 263 8.09 -17.54 -8.74
CA GLN A 263 8.77 -17.18 -9.99
C GLN A 263 8.24 -15.88 -10.60
N ASP A 264 6.94 -15.63 -10.47
CA ASP A 264 6.27 -14.39 -10.85
C ASP A 264 6.75 -13.22 -9.97
N PHE A 265 6.93 -13.44 -8.68
CA PHE A 265 7.43 -12.43 -7.75
C PHE A 265 8.86 -12.02 -8.10
N ASP A 266 9.75 -12.99 -8.34
CA ASP A 266 11.11 -12.73 -8.82
C ASP A 266 11.10 -11.93 -10.14
N LEU A 267 10.26 -12.32 -11.09
CA LEU A 267 10.14 -11.61 -12.36
C LEU A 267 9.66 -10.17 -12.16
N ILE A 268 8.61 -9.96 -11.35
CA ILE A 268 8.08 -8.62 -11.04
C ILE A 268 9.15 -7.75 -10.37
N LEU A 269 9.90 -8.28 -9.41
CA LEU A 269 11.00 -7.57 -8.76
C LEU A 269 12.06 -7.13 -9.79
N ARG A 270 12.50 -8.02 -10.68
CA ARG A 270 13.48 -7.70 -11.74
C ARG A 270 12.95 -6.68 -12.75
N LEU A 271 11.70 -6.79 -13.16
CA LEU A 271 11.06 -5.86 -14.07
C LEU A 271 10.97 -4.46 -13.44
N THR A 272 10.47 -4.36 -12.21
CA THR A 272 10.31 -3.08 -11.52
C THR A 272 11.62 -2.39 -11.15
N GLU A 273 12.74 -3.14 -11.03
CA GLU A 273 14.09 -2.59 -10.89
C GLU A 273 14.57 -1.84 -12.14
N ARG A 274 14.11 -2.25 -13.32
CA ARG A 274 14.56 -1.75 -14.62
C ARG A 274 13.55 -0.88 -15.34
N ALA A 275 12.30 -0.88 -14.87
CA ALA A 275 11.25 -0.09 -15.48
C ALA A 275 11.56 1.41 -15.43
N GLN A 276 11.35 2.09 -16.55
CA GLN A 276 11.44 3.54 -16.62
C GLN A 276 10.19 4.18 -16.03
N LYS A 277 9.04 3.55 -16.24
CA LYS A 277 7.76 4.00 -15.68
C LYS A 277 6.87 2.81 -15.35
N VAL A 278 6.66 2.60 -14.05
CA VAL A 278 5.64 1.69 -13.53
C VAL A 278 4.33 2.47 -13.39
N ALA A 279 3.25 1.97 -13.99
CA ALA A 279 1.92 2.55 -13.88
C ALA A 279 0.94 1.59 -13.21
N HIS A 280 0.21 2.08 -12.24
CA HIS A 280 -0.94 1.41 -11.65
C HIS A 280 -2.23 1.86 -12.33
N VAL A 281 -3.07 0.91 -12.69
CA VAL A 281 -4.45 1.14 -13.13
C VAL A 281 -5.38 0.75 -11.99
N PRO A 282 -5.91 1.70 -11.20
CA PRO A 282 -6.72 1.41 -10.02
C PRO A 282 -8.15 0.97 -10.43
N LYS A 283 -8.22 -0.11 -11.16
CA LYS A 283 -9.44 -0.79 -11.62
C LYS A 283 -9.26 -2.28 -11.49
N VAL A 284 -10.32 -2.99 -11.12
CA VAL A 284 -10.34 -4.45 -11.10
C VAL A 284 -10.42 -4.97 -12.53
N LEU A 285 -9.27 -5.35 -13.08
CA LEU A 285 -9.15 -5.84 -14.46
C LEU A 285 -8.91 -7.35 -14.53
N TYR A 286 -8.61 -7.98 -13.41
CA TYR A 286 -8.29 -9.40 -13.30
C TYR A 286 -9.21 -10.08 -12.25
N TRP A 287 -9.79 -11.21 -12.61
CA TRP A 287 -10.62 -12.04 -11.76
C TRP A 287 -9.88 -13.34 -11.47
N TRP A 288 -9.34 -13.44 -10.28
CA TRP A 288 -8.64 -14.60 -9.77
C TRP A 288 -9.62 -15.65 -9.27
N ARG A 289 -9.55 -16.85 -9.83
CA ARG A 289 -10.45 -17.95 -9.50
C ARG A 289 -9.94 -18.79 -8.34
N GLY A 290 -10.63 -18.75 -7.21
CA GLY A 290 -10.37 -19.64 -6.06
C GLY A 290 -11.00 -21.01 -6.25
N HIS A 291 -10.18 -22.06 -6.25
CA HIS A 291 -10.61 -23.47 -6.21
C HIS A 291 -9.57 -24.33 -5.50
N GLY A 292 -9.90 -25.60 -5.15
CA GLY A 292 -9.06 -26.46 -4.32
C GLY A 292 -7.65 -26.76 -4.83
N GLY A 293 -7.33 -26.46 -6.09
CA GLY A 293 -5.98 -26.57 -6.69
C GLY A 293 -5.28 -25.21 -6.87
N SER A 294 -5.98 -24.11 -6.59
CA SER A 294 -5.46 -22.74 -6.75
C SER A 294 -4.59 -22.33 -5.57
N THR A 295 -3.55 -21.52 -5.83
CA THR A 295 -2.77 -20.84 -4.78
C THR A 295 -3.61 -19.91 -3.92
N ALA A 296 -4.73 -19.39 -4.45
CA ALA A 296 -5.71 -18.60 -3.70
C ALA A 296 -6.35 -19.36 -2.52
N SER A 297 -6.37 -20.70 -2.54
CA SER A 297 -7.00 -21.51 -1.47
C SER A 297 -6.08 -21.85 -0.28
N GLY A 298 -4.83 -21.34 -0.23
CA GLY A 298 -3.98 -21.45 0.96
C GLY A 298 -2.47 -21.51 0.69
N MET A 299 -1.79 -20.38 0.79
CA MET A 299 -0.31 -20.33 0.85
C MET A 299 0.29 -21.10 2.05
N GLN A 300 -0.49 -21.34 3.09
CA GLN A 300 -0.06 -22.18 4.24
C GLN A 300 0.30 -23.62 3.85
N ALA A 301 -0.21 -24.12 2.72
CA ALA A 301 0.04 -25.48 2.26
C ALA A 301 1.37 -25.65 1.49
N LYS A 302 2.14 -24.56 1.21
CA LYS A 302 3.35 -24.61 0.36
C LYS A 302 4.55 -23.90 1.01
N PRO A 303 5.21 -24.48 2.03
CA PRO A 303 6.37 -23.87 2.69
C PRO A 303 7.51 -23.50 1.72
N TYR A 304 7.69 -24.25 0.63
CA TYR A 304 8.72 -23.96 -0.38
C TYR A 304 8.47 -22.63 -1.10
N ALA A 305 7.20 -22.26 -1.35
CA ALA A 305 6.85 -21.01 -1.99
C ALA A 305 7.19 -19.79 -1.10
N LEU A 306 7.01 -19.93 0.23
CA LEU A 306 7.40 -18.89 1.17
C LEU A 306 8.92 -18.69 1.18
N ALA A 307 9.70 -19.78 1.15
CA ALA A 307 11.15 -19.70 1.06
C ALA A 307 11.62 -19.11 -0.28
N ALA A 308 11.00 -19.50 -1.39
CA ALA A 308 11.30 -18.97 -2.71
C ALA A 308 11.01 -17.45 -2.79
N GLY A 309 9.91 -16.98 -2.19
CA GLY A 309 9.60 -15.55 -2.14
C GLY A 309 10.60 -14.75 -1.32
N ALA A 310 11.04 -15.25 -0.16
CA ALA A 310 12.10 -14.62 0.61
C ALA A 310 13.41 -14.55 -0.18
N ALA A 311 13.81 -15.66 -0.83
CA ALA A 311 15.00 -15.73 -1.67
C ALA A 311 14.91 -14.77 -2.87
N ALA A 312 13.74 -14.58 -3.47
CA ALA A 312 13.53 -13.63 -4.57
C ALA A 312 13.81 -12.19 -4.13
N VAL A 313 13.32 -11.80 -2.93
CA VAL A 313 13.61 -10.48 -2.36
C VAL A 313 15.10 -10.35 -1.99
N GLU A 314 15.73 -11.37 -1.40
CA GLU A 314 17.19 -11.35 -1.10
C GLU A 314 18.02 -11.20 -2.37
N ALA A 315 17.65 -11.91 -3.44
CA ALA A 315 18.29 -11.76 -4.74
C ALA A 315 18.12 -10.32 -5.31
N GLN A 316 16.98 -9.66 -5.06
CA GLN A 316 16.80 -8.25 -5.39
C GLN A 316 17.75 -7.37 -4.57
N LEU A 317 17.80 -7.56 -3.26
CA LEU A 317 18.70 -6.77 -2.39
C LEU A 317 20.15 -6.86 -2.85
N LEU A 318 20.59 -8.06 -3.22
CA LEU A 318 21.95 -8.28 -3.73
C LEU A 318 22.20 -7.51 -5.05
N ARG A 319 21.26 -7.55 -6.00
CA ARG A 319 21.38 -6.83 -7.29
C ARG A 319 21.42 -5.31 -7.09
N LEU A 320 20.70 -4.80 -6.09
CA LEU A 320 20.65 -3.38 -5.77
C LEU A 320 21.77 -2.89 -4.84
N GLY A 321 22.66 -3.78 -4.39
CA GLY A 321 23.73 -3.43 -3.44
C GLY A 321 23.20 -3.00 -2.08
N MET A 322 22.07 -3.56 -1.65
CA MET A 322 21.39 -3.28 -0.38
C MET A 322 21.51 -4.50 0.55
N PRO A 323 22.62 -4.70 1.26
CA PRO A 323 22.82 -5.91 2.06
C PRO A 323 21.76 -6.01 3.17
N GLY A 324 21.23 -7.23 3.32
CA GLY A 324 20.18 -7.52 4.29
C GLY A 324 19.74 -8.98 4.23
N ARG A 325 18.80 -9.33 5.09
CA ARG A 325 18.14 -10.65 5.15
C ARG A 325 16.65 -10.49 5.05
N VAL A 326 15.99 -11.52 4.54
CA VAL A 326 14.54 -11.54 4.39
C VAL A 326 13.95 -12.71 5.16
N GLU A 327 13.00 -12.41 6.03
CA GLU A 327 12.36 -13.39 6.91
C GLU A 327 10.85 -13.40 6.64
N PRO A 328 10.19 -14.57 6.55
CA PRO A 328 8.74 -14.62 6.56
C PRO A 328 8.17 -14.00 7.85
N VAL A 329 7.08 -13.25 7.73
CA VAL A 329 6.39 -12.69 8.90
C VAL A 329 5.54 -13.77 9.55
N PRO A 330 5.75 -14.09 10.85
CA PRO A 330 4.96 -15.10 11.53
C PRO A 330 3.46 -14.80 11.48
N GLY A 331 2.65 -15.82 11.17
CA GLY A 331 1.19 -15.68 11.09
C GLY A 331 0.66 -14.97 9.86
N SER A 332 1.54 -14.52 8.93
CA SER A 332 1.15 -13.81 7.70
C SER A 332 1.80 -14.47 6.48
N PRO A 333 1.26 -15.58 5.97
CA PRO A 333 1.84 -16.33 4.84
C PRO A 333 1.98 -15.47 3.58
N GLY A 334 3.18 -15.39 3.00
CA GLY A 334 3.46 -14.53 1.84
C GLY A 334 3.82 -13.09 2.19
N ALA A 335 3.88 -12.77 3.49
CA ALA A 335 4.42 -11.51 3.98
C ALA A 335 5.87 -11.69 4.45
N TYR A 336 6.71 -10.69 4.16
CA TYR A 336 8.15 -10.72 4.43
C TYR A 336 8.60 -9.49 5.18
N ARG A 337 9.59 -9.67 6.06
CA ARG A 337 10.36 -8.61 6.70
C ARG A 337 11.74 -8.54 6.08
N THR A 338 12.10 -7.39 5.53
CA THR A 338 13.47 -7.09 5.12
C THR A 338 14.23 -6.46 6.28
N ARG A 339 15.33 -7.09 6.69
CA ARG A 339 16.27 -6.56 7.68
C ARG A 339 17.52 -6.06 6.98
N TYR A 340 17.57 -4.77 6.71
CA TYR A 340 18.77 -4.16 6.10
C TYR A 340 19.92 -4.13 7.10
N GLU A 341 21.13 -4.42 6.64
CA GLU A 341 22.34 -4.16 7.40
C GLU A 341 22.61 -2.65 7.46
N VAL A 342 23.04 -2.15 8.62
CA VAL A 342 23.46 -0.76 8.75
C VAL A 342 24.90 -0.67 8.25
N THR A 343 25.08 -0.28 7.00
CA THR A 343 26.39 -0.15 6.34
C THR A 343 26.97 1.26 6.39
N ARG A 344 26.13 2.24 6.73
CA ARG A 344 26.52 3.64 6.93
C ARG A 344 26.18 4.02 8.36
N PRO A 345 26.95 3.52 9.35
CA PRO A 345 26.73 3.85 10.74
C PRO A 345 26.96 5.34 10.96
N GLY A 346 26.18 5.92 11.84
CA GLY A 346 26.31 7.31 12.22
C GLY A 346 25.57 7.57 13.51
N ARG A 347 25.96 8.64 14.20
CA ARG A 347 25.26 9.08 15.40
C ARG A 347 23.81 9.41 15.07
N VAL A 348 22.92 8.96 15.93
CA VAL A 348 21.51 9.34 15.92
C VAL A 348 21.27 10.34 17.04
N THR A 349 20.81 11.55 16.71
CA THR A 349 20.36 12.52 17.70
C THR A 349 18.85 12.40 17.86
N VAL A 350 18.40 12.06 19.08
CA VAL A 350 16.99 12.02 19.45
C VAL A 350 16.58 13.38 19.99
N LEU A 351 15.58 14.00 19.41
CA LEU A 351 15.01 15.30 19.80
C LEU A 351 13.71 15.07 20.57
N ILE A 352 13.68 15.43 21.86
CA ILE A 352 12.53 15.23 22.73
C ILE A 352 12.05 16.59 23.28
N PRO A 353 11.08 17.25 22.63
CA PRO A 353 10.41 18.43 23.20
C PRO A 353 9.74 18.08 24.52
N ASN A 354 9.97 18.90 25.55
CA ASN A 354 9.36 18.66 26.86
C ASN A 354 8.93 19.96 27.54
N LYS A 355 7.77 19.89 28.19
CA LYS A 355 7.29 20.89 29.13
C LYS A 355 6.57 20.18 30.25
N ASP A 356 7.10 20.28 31.47
CA ASP A 356 6.54 19.56 32.64
C ASP A 356 6.43 18.03 32.37
N HIS A 357 5.42 17.32 32.86
CA HIS A 357 5.22 15.88 32.60
C HIS A 357 6.44 14.99 32.84
N SER A 358 7.08 15.14 34.00
CA SER A 358 8.33 14.45 34.35
C SER A 358 8.25 12.93 34.32
N GLU A 359 7.08 12.35 34.64
CA GLU A 359 6.87 10.89 34.61
C GLU A 359 6.83 10.33 33.19
N ASP A 360 6.19 11.04 32.26
CA ASP A 360 6.12 10.63 30.85
C ASP A 360 7.52 10.70 30.23
N LEU A 361 8.26 11.79 30.47
CA LEU A 361 9.66 11.92 30.03
C LEU A 361 10.56 10.82 30.59
N ALA A 362 10.43 10.51 31.90
CA ALA A 362 11.24 9.45 32.53
C ALA A 362 10.97 8.09 31.88
N ARG A 363 9.71 7.76 31.64
CA ARG A 363 9.29 6.52 30.95
C ARG A 363 9.79 6.48 29.50
N CYS A 364 9.71 7.60 28.78
CA CYS A 364 10.22 7.72 27.42
C CYS A 364 11.73 7.43 27.38
N LEU A 365 12.52 8.12 28.20
CA LEU A 365 13.97 7.94 28.27
C LEU A 365 14.34 6.51 28.67
N GLU A 366 13.75 5.97 29.73
CA GLU A 366 14.03 4.60 30.19
C GLU A 366 13.73 3.56 29.10
N SER A 367 12.56 3.66 28.45
CA SER A 367 12.17 2.73 27.39
C SER A 367 13.02 2.88 26.13
N LEU A 368 13.41 4.11 25.77
CA LEU A 368 14.31 4.39 24.66
C LEU A 368 15.68 3.76 24.88
N TYR A 369 16.34 4.05 26.01
CA TYR A 369 17.68 3.52 26.28
C TYR A 369 17.70 2.01 26.42
N ARG A 370 16.64 1.42 26.98
CA ARG A 370 16.47 -0.06 27.08
C ARG A 370 16.36 -0.73 25.70
N ASN A 371 15.66 -0.10 24.78
CA ASN A 371 15.24 -0.73 23.54
C ASN A 371 15.88 -0.15 22.27
N ALA A 372 16.77 0.83 22.37
CA ALA A 372 17.36 1.51 21.20
C ALA A 372 18.06 0.55 20.25
N GLY A 373 18.89 -0.37 20.79
CA GLY A 373 19.72 -1.28 19.98
C GLY A 373 20.74 -0.57 19.09
N TRP A 374 21.15 0.64 19.49
CA TRP A 374 22.14 1.47 18.84
C TRP A 374 22.92 2.25 19.89
N ASP A 375 24.25 2.15 19.88
CA ASP A 375 25.10 2.69 20.95
C ASP A 375 25.49 4.17 20.73
N ASP A 376 25.65 4.58 19.46
CA ASP A 376 26.03 5.96 19.12
C ASP A 376 24.80 6.88 19.07
N LEU A 377 24.24 7.11 20.28
CA LEU A 377 23.11 8.01 20.50
C LEU A 377 23.54 9.32 21.11
N GLU A 378 22.88 10.39 20.73
CA GLU A 378 22.79 11.65 21.43
C GLU A 378 21.34 11.93 21.74
N VAL A 379 20.97 12.26 22.96
CA VAL A 379 19.61 12.61 23.33
C VAL A 379 19.56 14.07 23.78
N LEU A 380 18.75 14.86 23.09
CA LEU A 380 18.51 16.27 23.38
C LEU A 380 17.09 16.45 23.90
N VAL A 381 16.94 16.65 25.22
CA VAL A 381 15.67 17.07 25.81
C VAL A 381 15.53 18.57 25.59
N LEU A 382 14.50 18.98 24.87
CA LEU A 382 14.25 20.36 24.47
C LEU A 382 13.24 20.98 25.45
N GLU A 383 13.76 21.56 26.52
CA GLU A 383 13.00 22.20 27.58
C GLU A 383 12.30 23.46 27.08
N ASN A 384 10.96 23.55 27.27
CA ASN A 384 10.19 24.72 26.84
C ASN A 384 9.24 25.21 27.94
N ASN A 385 9.70 26.13 28.77
CA ASN A 385 8.91 26.83 29.78
C ASN A 385 8.24 25.91 30.82
N SER A 386 8.96 24.89 31.32
CA SER A 386 8.53 24.08 32.47
C SER A 386 8.50 24.90 33.74
N THR A 387 7.55 24.60 34.62
CA THR A 387 7.34 25.33 35.88
C THR A 387 7.46 24.43 37.12
N GLN A 388 7.37 23.10 36.94
CA GLN A 388 7.35 22.12 38.01
C GLN A 388 8.78 21.76 38.46
N ALA A 389 9.06 21.81 39.75
CA ALA A 389 10.36 21.47 40.32
C ALA A 389 10.77 20.01 40.04
N GLU A 390 9.80 19.09 39.98
CA GLU A 390 9.93 17.67 39.66
C GLU A 390 10.50 17.47 38.26
N THR A 391 10.15 18.33 37.31
CA THR A 391 10.67 18.30 35.94
C THR A 391 12.16 18.60 35.91
N PHE A 392 12.58 19.64 36.57
CA PHE A 392 14.02 19.96 36.68
C PHE A 392 14.82 18.91 37.46
N ALA A 393 14.19 18.26 38.46
CA ALA A 393 14.79 17.11 39.12
C ALA A 393 14.93 15.91 38.18
N CYS A 394 13.93 15.65 37.33
CA CYS A 394 13.98 14.64 36.27
C CYS A 394 15.14 14.90 35.30
N TYR A 395 15.30 16.14 34.83
CA TYR A 395 16.38 16.53 33.94
C TYR A 395 17.76 16.23 34.54
N ARG A 396 17.97 16.60 35.82
CA ARG A 396 19.25 16.32 36.51
C ARG A 396 19.52 14.81 36.62
N ARG A 397 18.51 14.02 36.99
CA ARG A 397 18.65 12.56 37.04
C ARG A 397 18.96 11.96 35.68
N ALA A 398 18.27 12.39 34.61
CA ALA A 398 18.49 11.90 33.25
C ALA A 398 19.94 12.17 32.79
N GLN A 399 20.48 13.38 33.03
CA GLN A 399 21.86 13.72 32.68
C GLN A 399 22.91 12.96 33.52
N GLN A 400 22.61 12.59 34.76
CA GLN A 400 23.46 11.74 35.59
C GLN A 400 23.43 10.27 35.15
N GLN A 401 22.27 9.77 34.81
CA GLN A 401 22.07 8.37 34.42
C GLN A 401 22.54 8.09 33.00
N TYR A 402 22.39 9.05 32.10
CA TYR A 402 22.68 8.92 30.67
C TYR A 402 23.66 10.00 30.22
N PRO A 403 24.96 9.71 30.16
CA PRO A 403 26.00 10.73 29.85
C PRO A 403 25.87 11.41 28.50
N ASN A 404 25.17 10.77 27.54
CA ASN A 404 24.86 11.29 26.21
C ASN A 404 23.52 12.04 26.16
N CYS A 405 22.85 12.26 27.28
CA CYS A 405 21.64 13.06 27.42
C CYS A 405 21.98 14.49 27.83
N ARG A 406 21.55 15.46 27.05
CA ARG A 406 21.68 16.89 27.33
C ARG A 406 20.29 17.55 27.36
N VAL A 407 20.13 18.57 28.20
CA VAL A 407 18.93 19.41 28.24
C VAL A 407 19.25 20.77 27.66
N LEU A 408 18.51 21.20 26.68
CA LEU A 408 18.64 22.49 26.01
C LEU A 408 17.38 23.30 26.22
N THR A 409 17.49 24.56 26.68
CA THR A 409 16.34 25.42 26.94
C THR A 409 15.99 26.27 25.73
N TYR A 410 14.79 26.06 25.18
CA TYR A 410 14.17 26.91 24.17
C TYR A 410 13.29 27.97 24.86
N LYS A 411 13.65 29.24 24.70
CA LYS A 411 13.04 30.38 25.42
C LYS A 411 11.78 30.95 24.71
N GLY A 412 11.43 30.44 23.53
CA GLY A 412 10.23 30.89 22.80
C GLY A 412 8.92 30.38 23.36
N GLY A 413 7.80 30.89 22.83
CA GLY A 413 6.48 30.32 23.06
C GLY A 413 6.36 28.90 22.49
N PHE A 414 5.30 28.18 22.88
CA PHE A 414 5.08 26.84 22.37
C PHE A 414 4.85 26.84 20.85
N ASN A 415 5.79 26.26 20.14
CA ASN A 415 5.74 26.00 18.71
C ASN A 415 6.57 24.71 18.48
N PHE A 416 5.85 23.59 18.23
CA PHE A 416 6.49 22.27 18.10
C PHE A 416 7.55 22.26 17.00
N SER A 417 7.26 22.91 15.88
CA SER A 417 8.19 23.02 14.75
C SER A 417 9.45 23.78 15.12
N ALA A 418 9.31 24.96 15.75
CA ALA A 418 10.45 25.79 16.16
C ALA A 418 11.32 25.12 17.22
N ILE A 419 10.69 24.38 18.17
CA ILE A 419 11.41 23.63 19.21
C ILE A 419 12.26 22.53 18.57
N ASN A 420 11.70 21.75 17.64
CA ASN A 420 12.44 20.69 16.94
C ASN A 420 13.54 21.29 16.03
N ASN A 421 13.26 22.37 15.31
CA ASN A 421 14.26 23.09 14.52
C ASN A 421 15.41 23.61 15.40
N PHE A 422 15.09 24.14 16.59
CA PHE A 422 16.11 24.53 17.57
C PHE A 422 16.98 23.32 17.98
N GLY A 423 16.36 22.18 18.30
CA GLY A 423 17.08 20.95 18.63
C GLY A 423 17.97 20.47 17.49
N ALA A 424 17.46 20.48 16.26
CA ALA A 424 18.18 20.05 15.06
C ALA A 424 19.46 20.88 14.80
N ARG A 425 19.44 22.20 15.10
CA ARG A 425 20.64 23.07 15.01
C ARG A 425 21.74 22.71 16.01
N HIS A 426 21.37 22.05 17.12
CA HIS A 426 22.32 21.64 18.18
C HIS A 426 22.68 20.15 18.09
N ALA A 427 22.05 19.41 17.19
CA ALA A 427 22.30 18.00 16.98
C ALA A 427 23.64 17.76 16.28
N THR A 428 24.36 16.73 16.75
CA THR A 428 25.66 16.32 16.19
C THR A 428 25.55 15.05 15.34
N GLY A 429 24.39 14.38 15.38
CA GLY A 429 24.15 13.13 14.67
C GLY A 429 23.91 13.32 13.18
N ALA A 430 24.27 12.30 12.40
CA ALA A 430 23.96 12.22 10.97
C ALA A 430 22.48 11.96 10.71
N HIS A 431 21.77 11.42 11.70
CA HIS A 431 20.33 11.18 11.67
C HIS A 431 19.66 11.87 12.85
N LEU A 432 18.47 12.41 12.61
CA LEU A 432 17.59 12.97 13.64
C LEU A 432 16.42 12.00 13.86
N LEU A 433 16.08 11.76 15.12
CA LEU A 433 14.86 11.09 15.53
C LEU A 433 14.02 12.09 16.33
N LEU A 434 12.98 12.67 15.72
CA LEU A 434 11.96 13.40 16.45
C LEU A 434 11.16 12.39 17.26
N LEU A 435 11.03 12.61 18.56
CA LEU A 435 10.36 11.70 19.48
C LEU A 435 9.58 12.50 20.53
N ASN A 436 8.26 12.25 20.64
CA ASN A 436 7.49 12.89 21.70
C ASN A 436 7.89 12.35 23.09
N ASN A 437 7.78 13.20 24.12
CA ASN A 437 8.13 12.85 25.49
C ASN A 437 7.20 11.82 26.16
N ASP A 438 6.04 11.52 25.53
CA ASP A 438 5.04 10.55 25.97
C ASP A 438 5.03 9.26 25.14
N ILE A 439 6.11 9.01 24.37
CA ILE A 439 6.36 7.75 23.67
C ILE A 439 7.04 6.75 24.62
N GLN A 440 6.47 5.54 24.70
CA GLN A 440 7.08 4.40 25.37
C GLN A 440 7.52 3.36 24.32
N VAL A 441 8.80 3.24 24.10
CA VAL A 441 9.38 2.31 23.13
C VAL A 441 9.23 0.88 23.63
N GLU A 442 8.69 -0.01 22.76
CA GLU A 442 8.46 -1.41 23.12
C GLU A 442 9.39 -2.40 22.40
N THR A 443 9.70 -2.14 21.13
CA THR A 443 10.46 -3.10 20.31
C THR A 443 11.95 -3.02 20.61
N PRO A 444 12.61 -4.13 20.96
CA PRO A 444 14.09 -4.19 21.03
C PRO A 444 14.71 -3.87 19.67
N GLY A 445 15.76 -3.03 19.66
CA GLY A 445 16.42 -2.59 18.44
C GLY A 445 15.67 -1.47 17.69
N PHE A 446 14.82 -0.74 18.37
CA PHE A 446 13.93 0.29 17.80
C PHE A 446 14.65 1.32 16.94
N VAL A 447 15.71 1.94 17.47
CA VAL A 447 16.47 2.96 16.74
C VAL A 447 17.23 2.33 15.58
N ARG A 448 17.81 1.15 15.78
CA ARG A 448 18.50 0.40 14.72
C ARG A 448 17.57 0.05 13.56
N GLU A 449 16.33 -0.36 13.86
CA GLU A 449 15.32 -0.64 12.83
C GLU A 449 15.05 0.59 11.97
N LEU A 450 14.74 1.74 12.59
CA LEU A 450 14.49 2.99 11.86
C LEU A 450 15.72 3.44 11.05
N LEU A 451 16.92 3.34 11.65
CA LEU A 451 18.19 3.70 11.02
C LEU A 451 18.47 2.83 9.78
N SER A 452 18.11 1.54 9.83
CA SER A 452 18.31 0.61 8.73
C SER A 452 17.65 1.06 7.43
N TYR A 453 16.52 1.73 7.52
CA TYR A 453 15.84 2.38 6.39
C TYR A 453 16.38 3.79 6.14
N SER A 454 16.52 4.60 7.19
CA SER A 454 16.94 6.01 7.05
C SER A 454 18.30 6.19 6.40
N GLN A 455 19.23 5.24 6.53
CA GLN A 455 20.56 5.30 5.89
C GLN A 455 20.51 5.22 4.35
N ARG A 456 19.43 4.67 3.78
CA ARG A 456 19.28 4.47 2.34
C ARG A 456 19.20 5.82 1.61
N PRO A 457 19.86 5.97 0.44
CA PRO A 457 19.88 7.25 -0.29
C PRO A 457 18.51 7.65 -0.85
N ASP A 458 17.65 6.68 -1.13
CA ASP A 458 16.29 6.86 -1.69
C ASP A 458 15.23 7.15 -0.61
N VAL A 459 15.58 7.10 0.70
CA VAL A 459 14.64 7.29 1.80
C VAL A 459 14.71 8.70 2.37
N GLY A 460 13.53 9.33 2.51
CA GLY A 460 13.29 10.59 3.19
C GLY A 460 13.06 10.39 4.68
N ALA A 461 11.80 10.22 5.09
CA ALA A 461 11.41 10.01 6.47
C ALA A 461 11.07 8.54 6.76
N VAL A 462 11.33 8.11 8.01
CA VAL A 462 10.98 6.78 8.51
C VAL A 462 10.16 6.91 9.78
N GLY A 463 8.98 6.30 9.83
CA GLY A 463 8.08 6.26 10.99
C GLY A 463 7.93 4.86 11.57
N ALA A 464 7.61 4.82 12.87
CA ALA A 464 7.28 3.63 13.62
C ALA A 464 5.76 3.39 13.67
N LYS A 465 5.33 2.16 13.93
CA LYS A 465 3.93 1.85 14.26
C LYS A 465 3.66 2.24 15.71
N LEU A 466 2.64 3.08 15.93
CA LEU A 466 2.29 3.55 17.27
C LEU A 466 0.93 3.00 17.71
N PHE A 467 0.84 2.69 19.01
CA PHE A 467 -0.38 2.19 19.64
C PHE A 467 -0.87 3.15 20.71
N TYR A 468 -2.17 3.16 20.96
CA TYR A 468 -2.73 3.72 22.15
C TYR A 468 -2.45 2.83 23.38
N PRO A 469 -2.57 3.37 24.62
CA PRO A 469 -2.39 2.56 25.84
C PRO A 469 -3.37 1.38 25.97
N ASP A 470 -4.52 1.44 25.28
CA ASP A 470 -5.51 0.35 25.23
C ASP A 470 -5.13 -0.76 24.24
N GLY A 471 -4.02 -0.61 23.53
CA GLY A 471 -3.51 -1.57 22.57
C GLY A 471 -4.07 -1.40 21.15
N THR A 472 -4.94 -0.43 20.90
CA THR A 472 -5.40 -0.15 19.53
C THR A 472 -4.36 0.65 18.75
N ILE A 473 -4.40 0.56 17.41
CA ILE A 473 -3.49 1.29 16.52
C ILE A 473 -3.80 2.77 16.57
N GLN A 474 -2.79 3.60 16.84
CA GLN A 474 -2.87 5.04 16.73
C GLN A 474 -2.32 5.52 15.38
N HIS A 475 -1.18 4.96 14.95
CA HIS A 475 -0.49 5.36 13.73
C HIS A 475 0.13 4.15 13.02
N ALA A 476 -0.15 4.04 11.73
CA ALA A 476 0.48 3.11 10.80
C ALA A 476 0.67 3.78 9.42
N GLY A 477 1.12 5.06 9.42
CA GLY A 477 1.23 5.92 8.25
C GLY A 477 0.11 6.96 8.16
N VAL A 478 0.29 7.94 7.28
CA VAL A 478 -0.67 9.03 7.04
C VAL A 478 -1.05 9.06 5.57
N PHE A 479 -2.35 9.12 5.29
CA PHE A 479 -2.91 9.30 3.96
C PHE A 479 -3.44 10.72 3.75
N ILE A 480 -3.21 11.24 2.56
CA ILE A 480 -3.64 12.57 2.16
C ILE A 480 -5.08 12.51 1.63
N GLY A 481 -5.90 13.49 2.03
CA GLY A 481 -7.33 13.54 1.68
C GLY A 481 -8.25 12.86 2.70
N LEU A 482 -7.73 12.00 3.56
CA LEU A 482 -8.50 11.28 4.58
C LEU A 482 -9.07 12.28 5.61
N GLY A 483 -10.38 12.20 5.91
CA GLY A 483 -11.06 13.17 6.77
C GLY A 483 -11.10 14.61 6.23
N GLY A 484 -10.86 14.77 4.91
CA GLY A 484 -10.85 16.08 4.23
C GLY A 484 -9.54 16.86 4.36
N SER A 485 -8.46 16.24 4.88
CA SER A 485 -7.12 16.85 4.95
C SER A 485 -6.01 15.79 4.91
N ALA A 486 -5.67 15.22 6.04
CA ALA A 486 -4.78 14.07 6.19
C ALA A 486 -5.18 13.30 7.46
N GLY A 487 -5.09 11.97 7.43
CA GLY A 487 -5.50 11.14 8.55
C GLY A 487 -4.62 9.90 8.71
N HIS A 488 -4.66 9.30 9.90
CA HIS A 488 -3.88 8.13 10.24
C HIS A 488 -4.49 6.85 9.66
N SER A 489 -3.65 6.00 9.09
CA SER A 489 -4.03 4.69 8.58
C SER A 489 -4.48 3.76 9.71
N HIS A 490 -5.61 3.07 9.54
CA HIS A 490 -6.11 2.01 10.44
C HIS A 490 -6.26 2.43 11.92
N LYS A 491 -6.50 3.69 12.19
CA LYS A 491 -6.69 4.21 13.55
C LYS A 491 -7.81 3.47 14.28
N GLY A 492 -7.55 3.02 15.51
CA GLY A 492 -8.49 2.27 16.32
C GLY A 492 -8.61 0.78 15.98
N HIS A 493 -7.88 0.26 14.99
CA HIS A 493 -7.85 -1.18 14.72
C HIS A 493 -7.11 -1.95 15.83
N PRO A 494 -7.43 -3.23 16.06
CA PRO A 494 -6.71 -4.08 17.00
C PRO A 494 -5.21 -4.16 16.67
N ARG A 495 -4.37 -4.28 17.70
CA ARG A 495 -2.91 -4.33 17.60
C ARG A 495 -2.39 -5.42 16.66
N ASP A 496 -3.01 -6.58 16.72
CA ASP A 496 -2.68 -7.80 15.97
C ASP A 496 -3.31 -7.89 14.58
N SER A 497 -4.06 -6.85 14.19
CA SER A 497 -4.62 -6.78 12.84
C SER A 497 -3.51 -6.81 11.78
N GLY A 498 -3.63 -7.72 10.80
CA GLY A 498 -2.75 -7.77 9.63
C GLY A 498 -3.01 -6.64 8.62
N GLY A 499 -4.18 -6.03 8.68
CA GLY A 499 -4.65 -5.07 7.68
C GLY A 499 -4.96 -5.73 6.34
N ASP A 500 -5.53 -4.94 5.43
CA ASP A 500 -5.74 -5.33 4.03
C ASP A 500 -4.40 -5.63 3.36
N MET A 501 -4.27 -6.78 2.69
CA MET A 501 -3.05 -7.22 1.99
C MET A 501 -1.78 -7.08 2.85
N TYR A 502 -1.85 -7.46 4.13
CA TYR A 502 -0.73 -7.40 5.10
C TYR A 502 -0.15 -6.00 5.37
N ARG A 503 -0.88 -4.91 5.07
CA ARG A 503 -0.38 -3.52 5.22
C ARG A 503 0.05 -3.15 6.63
N LEU A 504 -0.51 -3.81 7.64
CA LEU A 504 -0.15 -3.58 9.05
C LEU A 504 0.94 -4.52 9.57
N ALA A 505 1.27 -5.56 8.81
CA ALA A 505 2.27 -6.57 9.16
C ALA A 505 3.59 -6.40 8.39
N THR A 506 3.62 -5.57 7.33
CA THR A 506 4.79 -5.35 6.47
C THR A 506 5.15 -3.87 6.37
N THR A 507 6.40 -3.60 5.98
CA THR A 507 6.86 -2.23 5.72
C THR A 507 6.12 -1.62 4.53
N GLN A 508 5.71 -0.35 4.67
CA GLN A 508 4.92 0.36 3.67
C GLN A 508 5.62 1.65 3.22
N ASN A 509 5.50 2.01 1.94
CA ASN A 509 5.74 3.38 1.51
C ASN A 509 4.46 4.21 1.74
N MET A 510 4.64 5.42 2.23
CA MET A 510 3.56 6.34 2.61
C MET A 510 3.85 7.75 2.14
N CYS A 511 2.83 8.58 1.95
CA CYS A 511 3.03 10.00 1.72
C CYS A 511 3.64 10.69 2.94
N ALA A 512 3.23 10.28 4.14
CA ALA A 512 3.76 10.86 5.37
C ALA A 512 3.73 9.88 6.57
N VAL A 513 4.54 10.20 7.57
CA VAL A 513 4.57 9.57 8.90
C VAL A 513 4.51 10.65 9.97
N THR A 514 4.10 10.29 11.19
CA THR A 514 3.88 11.28 12.27
C THR A 514 5.17 11.76 12.91
N GLY A 515 5.23 13.05 13.22
CA GLY A 515 6.30 13.68 13.98
C GLY A 515 6.42 13.22 15.43
N ALA A 516 5.43 12.47 15.94
CA ALA A 516 5.54 11.84 17.25
C ALA A 516 6.69 10.82 17.31
N CYS A 517 7.02 10.19 16.17
CA CYS A 517 8.21 9.33 15.99
C CYS A 517 8.63 9.34 14.51
N LEU A 518 9.57 10.20 14.15
CA LEU A 518 10.04 10.40 12.78
C LEU A 518 11.56 10.44 12.74
N MET A 519 12.16 9.51 12.01
CA MET A 519 13.61 9.54 11.73
C MET A 519 13.88 10.08 10.32
N VAL A 520 14.91 10.91 10.20
CA VAL A 520 15.35 11.49 8.93
C VAL A 520 16.87 11.75 8.97
N LYS A 521 17.54 11.73 7.81
CA LYS A 521 18.92 12.21 7.72
C LYS A 521 18.98 13.71 8.07
N LYS A 522 19.93 14.09 8.90
CA LYS A 522 20.11 15.52 9.24
C LYS A 522 20.36 16.38 8.02
N GLU A 523 21.15 15.89 7.06
CA GLU A 523 21.37 16.54 5.76
C GLU A 523 20.05 16.87 5.02
N LEU A 524 19.11 15.92 4.99
CA LEU A 524 17.80 16.15 4.37
C LEU A 524 16.96 17.13 5.18
N TYR A 525 16.98 17.00 6.53
CA TYR A 525 16.26 17.93 7.39
C TYR A 525 16.72 19.37 7.15
N ASP A 526 18.02 19.61 7.14
CA ASP A 526 18.60 20.92 6.89
C ASP A 526 18.35 21.42 5.45
N ARG A 527 18.53 20.55 4.46
CA ARG A 527 18.31 20.87 3.02
C ARG A 527 16.89 21.31 2.73
N PHE A 528 15.91 20.68 3.37
CA PHE A 528 14.49 21.01 3.20
C PHE A 528 13.99 22.07 4.19
N GLY A 529 14.89 22.71 4.98
CA GLY A 529 14.58 23.81 5.88
C GLY A 529 13.88 23.39 7.18
N GLY A 530 13.91 22.10 7.54
CA GLY A 530 13.27 21.59 8.74
C GLY A 530 11.75 21.62 8.66
N LEU A 531 11.09 21.68 9.82
CA LEU A 531 9.65 21.87 9.94
C LEU A 531 9.28 23.34 9.65
N ASP A 532 8.16 23.58 8.97
CA ASP A 532 7.67 24.93 8.64
C ASP A 532 7.04 25.59 9.89
N GLU A 533 7.87 26.28 10.68
CA GLU A 533 7.47 26.88 11.97
C GLU A 533 6.55 28.09 11.83
N GLU A 534 6.45 28.69 10.65
CA GLU A 534 5.60 29.86 10.39
C GLU A 534 4.17 29.44 10.01
N ASN A 535 4.04 28.42 9.15
CA ASN A 535 2.74 27.99 8.64
C ASN A 535 2.14 26.83 9.43
N PHE A 536 2.98 25.97 10.02
CA PHE A 536 2.59 24.75 10.73
C PHE A 536 3.31 24.66 12.07
N ALA A 537 2.92 25.50 13.00
CA ALA A 537 3.56 25.57 14.31
C ALA A 537 3.36 24.26 15.12
N VAL A 538 2.23 23.59 14.94
CA VAL A 538 1.82 22.43 15.75
C VAL A 538 1.19 21.31 14.94
N ALA A 539 0.19 21.59 14.09
CA ALA A 539 -0.49 20.59 13.28
C ALA A 539 0.06 20.58 11.86
N TYR A 540 0.04 19.41 11.21
CA TYR A 540 0.46 19.19 9.82
C TYR A 540 1.94 19.49 9.50
N ASN A 541 2.76 19.83 10.46
CA ASN A 541 4.19 20.13 10.25
C ASN A 541 4.98 18.92 9.77
N ASP A 542 4.70 17.76 10.33
CA ASP A 542 5.25 16.45 9.97
C ASP A 542 4.78 16.00 8.59
N VAL A 543 3.48 16.17 8.32
CA VAL A 543 2.88 15.81 7.02
C VAL A 543 3.45 16.70 5.92
N ASP A 544 3.53 18.03 6.14
CA ASP A 544 4.15 18.99 5.21
C ASP A 544 5.62 18.62 4.94
N PHE A 545 6.39 18.34 5.97
CA PHE A 545 7.79 17.96 5.84
C PHE A 545 7.96 16.68 5.03
N CYS A 546 7.18 15.64 5.35
CA CYS A 546 7.18 14.38 4.60
C CYS A 546 6.78 14.57 3.13
N LEU A 547 5.78 15.42 2.85
CA LEU A 547 5.34 15.70 1.49
C LEU A 547 6.41 16.44 0.68
N ARG A 548 7.17 17.36 1.28
CA ARG A 548 8.30 18.02 0.59
C ARG A 548 9.40 17.01 0.23
N LEU A 549 9.70 16.07 1.11
CA LEU A 549 10.63 14.97 0.82
C LEU A 549 10.09 14.07 -0.31
N TRP A 550 8.83 13.65 -0.20
CA TRP A 550 8.19 12.79 -1.21
C TRP A 550 8.11 13.46 -2.59
N GLN A 551 7.74 14.73 -2.67
CA GLN A 551 7.69 15.49 -3.92
C GLN A 551 9.08 15.66 -4.58
N SER A 552 10.15 15.51 -3.82
CA SER A 552 11.53 15.50 -4.35
C SER A 552 11.96 14.13 -4.90
N GLY A 553 11.08 13.13 -4.88
CA GLY A 553 11.35 11.77 -5.34
C GLY A 553 11.87 10.82 -4.27
N LEU A 554 11.91 11.23 -2.99
CA LEU A 554 12.30 10.36 -1.88
C LEU A 554 11.11 9.55 -1.37
N LEU A 555 11.39 8.36 -0.83
CA LEU A 555 10.41 7.47 -0.23
C LEU A 555 10.25 7.79 1.26
N ASN A 556 9.02 7.97 1.73
CA ASN A 556 8.74 7.89 3.15
C ASN A 556 8.32 6.46 3.51
N VAL A 557 8.82 5.95 4.61
CA VAL A 557 8.69 4.55 5.02
C VAL A 557 8.02 4.45 6.39
N MET A 558 7.00 3.64 6.51
CA MET A 558 6.43 3.19 7.78
C MET A 558 6.82 1.74 8.01
N THR A 559 7.51 1.44 9.11
CA THR A 559 7.87 0.07 9.49
C THR A 559 7.09 -0.39 10.73
N PRO A 560 6.37 -1.53 10.65
CA PRO A 560 5.69 -2.09 11.83
C PRO A 560 6.67 -2.80 12.78
N PHE A 561 7.92 -2.97 12.38
CA PHE A 561 8.96 -3.66 13.15
C PHE A 561 9.69 -2.75 14.15
N ALA A 562 9.40 -1.44 14.12
CA ALA A 562 9.64 -0.50 15.19
C ALA A 562 8.28 -0.09 15.76
N ALA A 563 8.00 -0.45 17.02
CA ALA A 563 6.71 -0.23 17.64
C ALA A 563 6.84 0.44 19.01
N ALA A 564 5.90 1.33 19.33
CA ALA A 564 5.86 2.04 20.59
C ALA A 564 4.41 2.35 21.01
N VAL A 565 4.18 2.57 22.31
CA VAL A 565 2.94 3.14 22.82
C VAL A 565 3.07 4.65 22.90
N HIS A 566 2.09 5.37 22.39
CA HIS A 566 1.99 6.83 22.48
C HIS A 566 0.86 7.19 23.46
N HIS A 567 1.24 7.71 24.60
CA HIS A 567 0.32 8.10 25.68
C HIS A 567 -0.35 9.46 25.41
N GLU A 568 -0.78 9.68 24.16
CA GLU A 568 -1.32 10.92 23.61
C GLU A 568 -2.34 11.62 24.52
N SER A 569 -2.42 12.94 24.39
CA SER A 569 -3.44 13.81 24.99
C SER A 569 -3.29 14.15 26.49
N LYS A 570 -2.26 13.67 27.18
CA LYS A 570 -2.03 14.07 28.58
C LYS A 570 -1.50 15.51 28.70
N SER A 571 -0.62 15.91 27.77
CA SER A 571 0.05 17.21 27.83
C SER A 571 -0.69 18.32 27.07
N ARG A 572 -1.37 18.01 25.98
CA ARG A 572 -1.91 19.02 25.06
C ARG A 572 -3.43 19.04 24.97
N GLY A 573 -4.11 17.90 25.23
CA GLY A 573 -5.52 17.72 24.94
C GLY A 573 -5.82 17.62 23.43
N ASP A 574 -7.07 17.40 23.07
CA ASP A 574 -7.53 17.33 21.68
C ASP A 574 -7.73 18.76 21.14
N ASP A 575 -6.80 19.26 20.33
CA ASP A 575 -6.87 20.59 19.72
C ASP A 575 -8.14 20.82 18.89
N THR A 576 -8.74 19.74 18.36
CA THR A 576 -9.99 19.83 17.57
C THR A 576 -11.22 20.12 18.43
N ARG A 577 -11.14 19.85 19.72
CA ARG A 577 -12.22 20.02 20.72
C ARG A 577 -11.89 20.99 21.83
N ALA A 578 -10.68 21.56 21.84
CA ALA A 578 -10.18 22.38 22.95
C ALA A 578 -10.90 23.72 23.10
N GLY A 579 -11.57 24.23 22.05
CA GLY A 579 -12.14 25.57 22.02
C GLY A 579 -11.09 26.69 21.99
N GLY A 580 -11.52 27.94 21.81
CA GLY A 580 -10.67 29.12 21.88
C GLY A 580 -9.51 29.16 20.87
N GLU A 581 -8.36 29.68 21.32
CA GLU A 581 -7.21 29.94 20.44
C GLU A 581 -6.55 28.68 19.87
N LYS A 582 -6.54 27.58 20.61
CA LYS A 582 -5.97 26.31 20.16
C LYS A 582 -6.75 25.75 18.97
N GLN A 583 -8.06 25.74 19.03
CA GLN A 583 -8.92 25.31 17.91
C GLN A 583 -8.77 26.26 16.71
N ALA A 584 -8.77 27.58 16.94
CA ALA A 584 -8.59 28.56 15.88
C ALA A 584 -7.22 28.41 15.17
N ARG A 585 -6.15 28.09 15.91
CA ARG A 585 -4.84 27.77 15.32
C ARG A 585 -4.93 26.50 14.45
N TYR A 586 -5.49 25.42 14.98
CA TYR A 586 -5.64 24.16 14.25
C TYR A 586 -6.40 24.37 12.94
N GLU A 587 -7.52 25.10 12.94
CA GLU A 587 -8.30 25.37 11.74
C GLU A 587 -7.53 26.23 10.72
N ARG A 588 -6.72 27.20 11.18
CA ARG A 588 -5.84 27.97 10.28
C ARG A 588 -4.76 27.10 9.64
N GLU A 589 -4.09 26.23 10.44
CA GLU A 589 -3.05 25.33 9.94
C GLU A 589 -3.65 24.30 8.97
N LYS A 590 -4.83 23.76 9.27
CA LYS A 590 -5.60 22.87 8.38
C LYS A 590 -5.95 23.56 7.06
N ALA A 591 -6.46 24.78 7.10
CA ALA A 591 -6.81 25.53 5.90
C ALA A 591 -5.60 25.79 5.01
N ARG A 592 -4.44 26.16 5.61
CA ARG A 592 -3.18 26.34 4.90
C ARG A 592 -2.68 25.04 4.27
N PHE A 593 -2.77 23.93 4.99
CA PHE A 593 -2.41 22.61 4.49
C PHE A 593 -3.26 22.23 3.29
N CYS A 594 -4.58 22.31 3.40
CA CYS A 594 -5.51 22.02 2.31
C CYS A 594 -5.27 22.91 1.08
N ALA A 595 -4.97 24.17 1.28
CA ALA A 595 -4.66 25.10 0.17
C ALA A 595 -3.33 24.74 -0.50
N ARG A 596 -2.26 24.46 0.28
CA ARG A 596 -0.94 24.11 -0.23
C ARG A 596 -0.94 22.82 -1.04
N TYR A 597 -1.69 21.81 -0.59
CA TYR A 597 -1.73 20.47 -1.19
C TYR A 597 -3.04 20.15 -1.92
N ALA A 598 -3.81 21.17 -2.34
CA ALA A 598 -5.10 20.99 -3.03
C ALA A 598 -4.97 20.09 -4.28
N GLY A 599 -3.92 20.24 -5.07
CA GLY A 599 -3.67 19.42 -6.26
C GLY A 599 -3.48 17.93 -5.93
N LEU A 600 -2.70 17.61 -4.89
CA LEU A 600 -2.50 16.24 -4.43
C LEU A 600 -3.80 15.64 -3.87
N MET A 601 -4.55 16.42 -3.08
CA MET A 601 -5.85 15.97 -2.54
C MET A 601 -6.87 15.69 -3.65
N GLN A 602 -6.82 16.45 -4.75
CA GLN A 602 -7.68 16.23 -5.92
C GLN A 602 -7.26 15.00 -6.73
N GLN A 603 -5.96 14.76 -6.88
CA GLN A 603 -5.42 13.57 -7.56
C GLN A 603 -5.61 12.29 -6.75
N GLY A 604 -5.64 12.41 -5.42
CA GLY A 604 -5.66 11.29 -4.48
C GLY A 604 -4.26 10.92 -3.99
N ASP A 605 -4.20 10.26 -2.85
CA ASP A 605 -2.97 9.72 -2.28
C ASP A 605 -2.53 8.49 -3.09
N PRO A 606 -1.29 8.43 -3.61
CA PRO A 606 -0.84 7.32 -4.45
C PRO A 606 -0.78 5.97 -3.71
N TYR A 607 -0.66 6.00 -2.40
CA TYR A 607 -0.60 4.78 -1.59
C TYR A 607 -1.97 4.35 -1.04
N TYR A 608 -3.03 5.13 -1.34
CA TYR A 608 -4.40 4.86 -0.90
C TYR A 608 -5.32 4.67 -2.11
N ASN A 609 -5.70 3.41 -2.37
CA ASN A 609 -6.49 3.08 -3.55
C ASN A 609 -7.84 3.82 -3.56
N PRO A 610 -8.28 4.37 -4.71
CA PRO A 610 -9.51 5.14 -4.82
C PRO A 610 -10.80 4.36 -4.53
N HIS A 611 -10.76 3.04 -4.42
CA HIS A 611 -11.89 2.23 -3.98
C HIS A 611 -12.14 2.28 -2.47
N PHE A 612 -11.19 2.75 -1.67
CA PHE A 612 -11.39 2.99 -0.25
C PHE A 612 -12.03 4.35 0.03
N THR A 613 -12.81 4.43 1.12
CA THR A 613 -13.43 5.68 1.54
C THR A 613 -12.44 6.65 2.18
N LEU A 614 -12.55 7.93 1.86
CA LEU A 614 -11.82 9.01 2.54
C LEU A 614 -12.59 9.62 3.73
N LEU A 615 -13.76 9.07 4.07
CA LEU A 615 -14.59 9.61 5.15
C LEU A 615 -14.14 9.15 6.54
N TYR A 616 -13.54 7.95 6.62
CA TYR A 616 -13.16 7.32 7.88
C TYR A 616 -11.77 6.71 7.79
N GLU A 617 -11.06 6.65 8.92
CA GLU A 617 -9.69 6.13 9.04
C GLU A 617 -9.63 4.58 9.12
N ASN A 618 -10.63 3.87 8.60
CA ASN A 618 -10.87 2.44 8.80
C ASN A 618 -10.68 1.57 7.55
N TYR A 619 -10.15 2.08 6.44
CA TYR A 619 -10.03 1.35 5.18
C TYR A 619 -11.37 0.78 4.64
N GLY A 620 -12.48 1.41 4.99
CA GLY A 620 -13.78 1.01 4.47
C GLY A 620 -13.88 1.23 2.95
N TYR A 621 -14.68 0.41 2.29
CA TYR A 621 -14.93 0.55 0.84
C TYR A 621 -15.89 1.72 0.54
N LYS A 622 -15.75 2.32 -0.66
CA LYS A 622 -16.70 3.34 -1.16
C LYS A 622 -18.04 2.76 -1.51
#